data_1beb4afaecac3ad86a13cc9c4f32466e
#
_entry.id   1beb4afaecac3ad86a13cc9c4f32466e
#
_cell.length_a   1.000
_cell.length_b   1.000
_cell.length_c   1.000
_cell.angle_alpha   90.00
_cell.angle_beta   90.00
_cell.angle_gamma   90.00
#
_symmetry.space_group_name_H-M   'P 1'
#
loop_
_entity.id
_entity.type
_entity.pdbx_description
1 polymer ?
#
loop_
_entity_poly.entity_id
_entity_poly.type
_entity_poly.pdbx_seq_one_letter_code
_entity_poly.pdbx_strand_id
1 'polypeptide(L)'
;MFRTVGDQVSLWEAVLPAELLKLPDELARIDALSDDPVFFAPFVPFFDPRIGRPSTPMETYLRLMFLKFGYRLGYESLCREVSDSITWRRFCRIPLDGSVPHPTTLMKLTTRCGPAAVEGLNEALLAKAAEAKLLRTSRVRADTTVVPANVCYPTDSGLLAKAMRRIAATGRRVQAAGGAVRTRVRDRSRAAGKRAHAVASKLRSRGALGRDEATAAVLASTGELAQLAEIAVRDAQRLLTNGRRAIRRARARAAELRARGEHDAVAGRRRGRLVRAVNDLAKLVAATHQIAAQTRQRLAGTTPDGATRRVSLHDGDARPIAKGRLGKPIEFGHQAQVADNDDGIVLDHTVEVGNPADAPQLAPAVARVKKRTGRAPGTVTADRGYGEKRVDDALHDLGVRTVVIPRKGKPGPARQAEEHRRVFRRTIKWRTGVRRPHQHPQAWLRLGPHPHRRHPRRPNLDRARRPDPQPGQDQCPRRVIHSAEATFTRHTGHHPTPALSTGAGFSGRSS
;
A
#
# COMPACT_ATOMS: atom_id res chain seq x y z
N MET A 1 -19.84 1.86 -20.37
CA MET A 1 -19.28 2.00 -21.73
C MET A 1 -17.92 2.64 -21.64
N PHE A 2 -16.97 2.19 -22.43
CA PHE A 2 -15.67 2.85 -22.62
C PHE A 2 -15.87 4.18 -23.34
N ARG A 3 -15.10 5.21 -22.98
CA ARG A 3 -15.18 6.54 -23.58
C ARG A 3 -13.79 7.12 -23.77
N THR A 4 -13.57 7.78 -24.89
CA THR A 4 -12.44 8.64 -25.21
C THR A 4 -12.90 10.09 -25.30
N VAL A 5 -11.99 11.05 -25.18
CA VAL A 5 -12.28 12.48 -25.38
C VAL A 5 -12.37 12.73 -26.89
N GLY A 6 -13.43 13.41 -27.32
CA GLY A 6 -13.44 14.01 -28.67
C GLY A 6 -12.62 15.30 -28.70
N ASP A 7 -12.14 15.69 -29.89
CA ASP A 7 -11.31 16.90 -30.10
C ASP A 7 -12.11 18.23 -30.03
N GLN A 8 -13.21 18.28 -29.28
CA GLN A 8 -13.97 19.50 -29.12
C GLN A 8 -13.21 20.49 -28.22
N VAL A 9 -12.71 21.55 -28.83
CA VAL A 9 -12.15 22.70 -28.14
C VAL A 9 -13.30 23.44 -27.44
N SER A 10 -13.17 23.75 -26.16
CA SER A 10 -14.15 24.54 -25.42
C SER A 10 -14.10 25.98 -25.86
N LEU A 11 -15.28 26.64 -25.99
CA LEU A 11 -15.38 28.08 -26.30
C LEU A 11 -14.53 28.95 -25.32
N TRP A 12 -14.41 28.53 -24.07
CA TRP A 12 -13.59 29.19 -23.07
C TRP A 12 -12.09 29.13 -23.35
N GLU A 13 -11.62 28.10 -24.04
CA GLU A 13 -10.21 28.01 -24.44
C GLU A 13 -9.86 28.99 -25.53
N ALA A 14 -10.80 29.37 -26.37
CA ALA A 14 -10.61 30.39 -27.42
C ALA A 14 -10.44 31.82 -26.87
N VAL A 15 -10.89 32.08 -25.64
CA VAL A 15 -10.82 33.39 -24.97
C VAL A 15 -9.59 33.55 -24.09
N LEU A 16 -8.91 32.45 -23.76
CA LEU A 16 -7.74 32.46 -22.87
C LEU A 16 -6.48 32.96 -23.61
N PRO A 17 -5.60 33.73 -22.93
CA PRO A 17 -4.29 34.09 -23.45
C PRO A 17 -3.47 32.82 -23.82
N ALA A 18 -2.75 32.88 -24.92
CA ALA A 18 -1.96 31.76 -25.45
C ALA A 18 -0.94 31.19 -24.42
N GLU A 19 -0.43 32.05 -23.53
CA GLU A 19 0.50 31.67 -22.46
C GLU A 19 -0.15 30.72 -21.44
N LEU A 20 -1.44 30.92 -21.13
CA LEU A 20 -2.21 30.02 -20.24
C LEU A 20 -2.58 28.70 -20.91
N LEU A 21 -2.57 28.70 -22.23
CA LEU A 21 -2.82 27.50 -23.05
C LEU A 21 -1.55 26.64 -23.23
N LYS A 22 -0.37 27.17 -22.96
CA LYS A 22 0.89 26.43 -23.09
C LYS A 22 1.11 25.54 -21.88
N LEU A 23 1.27 24.24 -22.12
CA LEU A 23 1.67 23.30 -21.09
C LEU A 23 3.17 23.46 -20.76
N PRO A 24 3.58 23.33 -19.49
CA PRO A 24 4.99 23.17 -19.14
C PRO A 24 5.63 22.02 -19.92
N ASP A 25 6.90 22.15 -20.31
CA ASP A 25 7.61 21.18 -21.18
C ASP A 25 7.49 19.72 -20.69
N GLU A 26 7.51 19.51 -19.38
CA GLU A 26 7.34 18.21 -18.78
C GLU A 26 5.95 17.61 -19.06
N LEU A 27 4.89 18.39 -18.83
CA LEU A 27 3.53 17.94 -19.07
C LEU A 27 3.23 17.81 -20.57
N ALA A 28 3.82 18.68 -21.41
CA ALA A 28 3.66 18.62 -22.87
C ALA A 28 4.22 17.30 -23.45
N ARG A 29 5.38 16.84 -22.95
CA ARG A 29 5.94 15.54 -23.36
C ARG A 29 5.07 14.36 -22.96
N ILE A 30 4.52 14.39 -21.75
CA ILE A 30 3.62 13.34 -21.27
C ILE A 30 2.28 13.40 -21.99
N ASP A 31 1.80 14.60 -22.33
CA ASP A 31 0.57 14.79 -23.07
C ASP A 31 0.65 14.14 -24.46
N ALA A 32 1.71 14.44 -25.20
CA ALA A 32 1.95 13.83 -26.50
C ALA A 32 2.04 12.30 -26.48
N LEU A 33 2.68 11.72 -25.43
CA LEU A 33 2.76 10.29 -25.23
C LEU A 33 1.39 9.69 -24.85
N SER A 34 0.63 10.40 -24.02
CA SER A 34 -0.63 9.89 -23.45
C SER A 34 -1.81 9.86 -24.44
N ASP A 35 -1.63 10.31 -25.67
CA ASP A 35 -2.65 10.28 -26.72
C ASP A 35 -2.64 8.99 -27.56
N ASP A 36 -1.59 8.20 -27.44
CA ASP A 36 -1.47 6.99 -28.23
C ASP A 36 -2.55 5.95 -27.81
N PRO A 37 -3.42 5.52 -28.74
CA PRO A 37 -4.48 4.54 -28.48
C PRO A 37 -3.98 3.21 -27.92
N VAL A 38 -2.71 2.88 -28.15
CA VAL A 38 -2.06 1.66 -27.63
C VAL A 38 -2.13 1.60 -26.09
N PHE A 39 -2.10 2.75 -25.42
CA PHE A 39 -2.17 2.82 -23.95
C PHE A 39 -3.59 2.68 -23.39
N PHE A 40 -4.61 2.80 -24.24
CA PHE A 40 -6.02 2.63 -23.84
C PHE A 40 -6.48 1.19 -24.04
N ALA A 41 -5.90 0.47 -24.99
CA ALA A 41 -6.28 -0.89 -25.33
C ALA A 41 -6.36 -1.84 -24.12
N PRO A 42 -5.43 -1.81 -23.14
CA PRO A 42 -5.50 -2.66 -21.96
C PRO A 42 -6.72 -2.43 -21.06
N PHE A 43 -7.37 -1.27 -21.18
CA PHE A 43 -8.53 -0.90 -20.37
C PHE A 43 -9.86 -1.31 -21.01
N VAL A 44 -9.92 -1.44 -22.32
CA VAL A 44 -11.14 -1.75 -23.08
C VAL A 44 -11.89 -2.97 -22.56
N PRO A 45 -11.25 -4.12 -22.23
CA PRO A 45 -11.93 -5.33 -21.78
C PRO A 45 -12.74 -5.16 -20.48
N PHE A 46 -12.48 -4.13 -19.70
CA PHE A 46 -13.18 -3.89 -18.45
C PHE A 46 -14.48 -3.09 -18.60
N PHE A 47 -14.86 -2.75 -19.84
CA PHE A 47 -16.05 -1.97 -20.13
C PHE A 47 -16.94 -2.70 -21.13
N ASP A 48 -18.24 -2.72 -20.85
CA ASP A 48 -19.21 -3.20 -21.80
C ASP A 48 -19.32 -2.21 -22.99
N PRO A 49 -19.30 -2.66 -24.25
CA PRO A 49 -19.36 -1.77 -25.40
C PRO A 49 -20.73 -1.11 -25.60
N ARG A 50 -21.81 -1.75 -25.12
CA ARG A 50 -23.19 -1.34 -25.40
C ARG A 50 -23.98 -0.89 -24.18
N ILE A 51 -23.69 -1.44 -23.00
CA ILE A 51 -24.53 -1.29 -21.80
C ILE A 51 -23.78 -0.55 -20.70
N GLY A 52 -24.44 0.46 -20.13
CA GLY A 52 -23.98 1.16 -18.94
C GLY A 52 -23.72 2.64 -19.16
N ARG A 53 -23.56 3.35 -18.04
CA ARG A 53 -23.18 4.77 -18.06
C ARG A 53 -21.78 4.93 -18.65
N PRO A 54 -21.54 5.94 -19.54
CA PRO A 54 -20.22 6.27 -20.03
C PRO A 54 -19.23 6.49 -18.89
N SER A 55 -18.00 5.98 -19.04
CA SER A 55 -16.93 6.17 -18.08
C SER A 55 -16.39 7.61 -18.14
N THR A 56 -15.53 7.98 -17.17
CA THR A 56 -14.57 9.06 -17.39
C THR A 56 -13.73 8.69 -18.63
N PRO A 57 -13.46 9.65 -19.53
CA PRO A 57 -12.58 9.39 -20.67
C PRO A 57 -11.26 8.81 -20.23
N MET A 58 -10.71 7.86 -20.99
CA MET A 58 -9.51 7.14 -20.54
C MET A 58 -8.27 8.02 -20.59
N GLU A 59 -8.20 8.92 -21.56
CA GLU A 59 -7.16 9.94 -21.64
C GLU A 59 -7.12 10.83 -20.39
N THR A 60 -8.29 11.29 -19.96
CA THR A 60 -8.44 12.05 -18.70
C THR A 60 -8.03 11.22 -17.48
N TYR A 61 -8.45 9.94 -17.43
CA TYR A 61 -8.10 9.08 -16.31
C TYR A 61 -6.60 8.83 -16.21
N LEU A 62 -5.92 8.51 -17.31
CA LEU A 62 -4.47 8.23 -17.30
C LEU A 62 -3.67 9.47 -16.89
N ARG A 63 -4.04 10.65 -17.39
CA ARG A 63 -3.40 11.92 -17.02
C ARG A 63 -3.62 12.28 -15.56
N LEU A 64 -4.84 12.05 -15.03
CA LEU A 64 -5.11 12.19 -13.60
C LEU A 64 -4.27 11.23 -12.76
N MET A 65 -4.09 9.99 -13.21
CA MET A 65 -3.23 9.02 -12.50
C MET A 65 -1.76 9.42 -12.58
N PHE A 66 -1.30 9.97 -13.71
CA PHE A 66 0.05 10.52 -13.82
C PHE A 66 0.28 11.64 -12.78
N LEU A 67 -0.62 12.64 -12.70
CA LEU A 67 -0.52 13.69 -11.69
C LEU A 67 -0.59 13.13 -10.26
N LYS A 68 -1.50 12.18 -10.01
CA LYS A 68 -1.65 11.55 -8.69
C LYS A 68 -0.35 10.93 -8.20
N PHE A 69 0.32 10.16 -9.02
CA PHE A 69 1.54 9.43 -8.65
C PHE A 69 2.78 10.33 -8.73
N GLY A 70 2.90 11.16 -9.75
CA GLY A 70 4.02 12.09 -9.91
C GLY A 70 4.12 13.11 -8.77
N TYR A 71 2.98 13.66 -8.36
CA TYR A 71 2.91 14.67 -7.28
C TYR A 71 2.51 14.06 -5.93
N ARG A 72 2.37 12.74 -5.80
CA ARG A 72 2.03 12.01 -4.57
C ARG A 72 0.73 12.46 -3.90
N LEU A 73 -0.28 12.74 -4.70
CA LEU A 73 -1.56 13.22 -4.23
C LEU A 73 -2.51 12.07 -3.86
N GLY A 74 -3.34 12.29 -2.84
CA GLY A 74 -4.53 11.49 -2.61
C GLY A 74 -5.60 11.80 -3.66
N TYR A 75 -6.62 10.95 -3.82
CA TYR A 75 -7.70 11.19 -4.78
C TYR A 75 -8.43 12.52 -4.53
N GLU A 76 -8.68 12.85 -3.26
CA GLU A 76 -9.37 14.11 -2.89
C GLU A 76 -8.51 15.34 -3.18
N SER A 77 -7.22 15.29 -2.79
CA SER A 77 -6.28 16.38 -3.07
C SER A 77 -6.07 16.54 -4.57
N LEU A 78 -5.93 15.44 -5.33
CA LEU A 78 -5.82 15.50 -6.79
C LEU A 78 -7.01 16.22 -7.42
N CYS A 79 -8.24 15.83 -7.10
CA CYS A 79 -9.43 16.42 -7.71
C CYS A 79 -9.56 17.90 -7.34
N ARG A 80 -9.17 18.29 -6.12
CA ARG A 80 -9.17 19.70 -5.71
C ARG A 80 -8.12 20.51 -6.48
N GLU A 81 -6.87 20.05 -6.50
CA GLU A 81 -5.78 20.75 -7.20
C GLU A 81 -6.05 20.88 -8.72
N VAL A 82 -6.58 19.80 -9.34
CA VAL A 82 -7.00 19.87 -10.75
C VAL A 82 -8.18 20.84 -10.94
N SER A 83 -9.10 20.93 -9.97
CA SER A 83 -10.22 21.89 -10.04
C SER A 83 -9.74 23.33 -10.04
N ASP A 84 -8.68 23.61 -9.30
CA ASP A 84 -8.16 24.97 -9.06
C ASP A 84 -7.10 25.41 -10.10
N SER A 85 -6.59 24.47 -10.93
CA SER A 85 -5.50 24.74 -11.88
C SER A 85 -5.96 24.66 -13.34
N ILE A 86 -5.89 25.77 -14.06
CA ILE A 86 -6.13 25.81 -15.52
C ILE A 86 -5.17 24.87 -16.25
N THR A 87 -3.88 24.91 -15.92
CA THR A 87 -2.84 24.06 -16.51
C THR A 87 -3.14 22.58 -16.33
N TRP A 88 -3.56 22.16 -15.13
CA TRP A 88 -3.84 20.76 -14.87
C TRP A 88 -5.17 20.30 -15.46
N ARG A 89 -6.18 21.18 -15.52
CA ARG A 89 -7.42 20.90 -16.27
C ARG A 89 -7.12 20.65 -17.73
N ARG A 90 -6.35 21.54 -18.36
CA ARG A 90 -5.94 21.41 -19.75
C ARG A 90 -5.15 20.12 -19.98
N PHE A 91 -4.13 19.85 -19.18
CA PHE A 91 -3.37 18.60 -19.26
C PHE A 91 -4.28 17.37 -19.15
N CYS A 92 -5.27 17.38 -18.25
CA CYS A 92 -6.23 16.30 -18.07
C CYS A 92 -7.38 16.29 -19.08
N ARG A 93 -7.40 17.21 -20.05
CA ARG A 93 -8.46 17.37 -21.04
C ARG A 93 -9.84 17.55 -20.41
N ILE A 94 -9.91 18.35 -19.36
CA ILE A 94 -11.14 18.72 -18.66
C ILE A 94 -11.42 20.17 -19.00
N PRO A 95 -12.51 20.47 -19.76
CA PRO A 95 -12.90 21.83 -20.12
C PRO A 95 -13.08 22.71 -18.88
N LEU A 96 -12.94 24.03 -19.02
CA LEU A 96 -13.08 24.98 -17.90
C LEU A 96 -14.49 24.97 -17.30
N ASP A 97 -15.51 24.78 -18.13
CA ASP A 97 -16.92 24.62 -17.75
C ASP A 97 -17.24 23.15 -17.33
N GLY A 98 -16.33 22.22 -17.60
CA GLY A 98 -16.49 20.80 -17.27
C GLY A 98 -16.25 20.52 -15.79
N SER A 99 -16.93 19.51 -15.27
CA SER A 99 -16.72 19.05 -13.89
C SER A 99 -15.53 18.08 -13.78
N VAL A 100 -14.64 18.32 -12.83
CA VAL A 100 -13.59 17.36 -12.47
C VAL A 100 -14.23 16.10 -11.90
N PRO A 101 -13.79 14.88 -12.29
CA PRO A 101 -14.34 13.65 -11.78
C PRO A 101 -14.26 13.57 -10.25
N HIS A 102 -15.34 13.11 -9.60
CA HIS A 102 -15.37 12.95 -8.16
C HIS A 102 -14.35 11.87 -7.71
N PRO A 103 -13.64 12.03 -6.58
CA PRO A 103 -12.62 11.09 -6.08
C PRO A 103 -13.08 9.64 -6.04
N THR A 104 -14.33 9.39 -5.61
CA THR A 104 -14.90 8.04 -5.56
C THR A 104 -15.12 7.43 -6.95
N THR A 105 -15.30 8.24 -7.99
CA THR A 105 -15.40 7.76 -9.38
C THR A 105 -14.06 7.22 -9.83
N LEU A 106 -12.97 7.96 -9.58
CA LEU A 106 -11.61 7.52 -9.90
C LEU A 106 -11.23 6.26 -9.13
N MET A 107 -11.54 6.19 -7.82
CA MET A 107 -11.31 4.99 -7.01
C MET A 107 -12.05 3.76 -7.56
N LYS A 108 -13.33 3.92 -7.95
CA LYS A 108 -14.12 2.82 -8.54
C LYS A 108 -13.56 2.39 -9.88
N LEU A 109 -13.09 3.33 -10.69
CA LEU A 109 -12.49 3.06 -11.99
C LEU A 109 -11.17 2.29 -11.82
N THR A 110 -10.28 2.74 -10.94
CA THR A 110 -9.04 2.04 -10.58
C THR A 110 -9.32 0.61 -10.10
N THR A 111 -10.32 0.43 -9.23
CA THR A 111 -10.70 -0.90 -8.72
C THR A 111 -11.28 -1.80 -9.80
N ARG A 112 -12.03 -1.24 -10.75
CA ARG A 112 -12.62 -1.99 -11.87
C ARG A 112 -11.55 -2.51 -12.81
N CYS A 113 -10.61 -1.66 -13.23
CA CYS A 113 -9.54 -2.03 -14.15
C CYS A 113 -8.52 -2.97 -13.50
N GLY A 114 -8.22 -2.75 -12.22
CA GLY A 114 -7.38 -3.65 -11.43
C GLY A 114 -5.93 -3.75 -11.91
N PRO A 115 -5.17 -4.75 -11.42
CA PRO A 115 -3.76 -4.90 -11.74
C PRO A 115 -3.51 -5.31 -13.22
N ALA A 116 -4.41 -6.08 -13.83
CA ALA A 116 -4.21 -6.54 -15.19
C ALA A 116 -4.16 -5.40 -16.23
N ALA A 117 -4.98 -4.36 -16.06
CA ALA A 117 -4.91 -3.18 -16.92
C ALA A 117 -3.61 -2.39 -16.75
N VAL A 118 -3.08 -2.33 -15.51
CA VAL A 118 -1.79 -1.66 -15.21
C VAL A 118 -0.64 -2.44 -15.82
N GLU A 119 -0.68 -3.77 -15.76
CA GLU A 119 0.32 -4.62 -16.38
C GLU A 119 0.32 -4.47 -17.92
N GLY A 120 -0.86 -4.51 -18.55
CA GLY A 120 -1.00 -4.26 -19.98
C GLY A 120 -0.52 -2.86 -20.40
N LEU A 121 -0.77 -1.82 -19.58
CA LEU A 121 -0.22 -0.48 -19.82
C LEU A 121 1.31 -0.47 -19.75
N ASN A 122 1.88 -1.16 -18.77
CA ASN A 122 3.34 -1.28 -18.64
C ASN A 122 3.95 -2.03 -19.86
N GLU A 123 3.31 -3.08 -20.31
CA GLU A 123 3.72 -3.80 -21.53
C GLU A 123 3.67 -2.91 -22.77
N ALA A 124 2.62 -2.12 -22.95
CA ALA A 124 2.49 -1.16 -24.05
C ALA A 124 3.60 -0.08 -24.00
N LEU A 125 3.90 0.45 -22.81
CA LEU A 125 5.00 1.41 -22.61
C LEU A 125 6.37 0.80 -22.97
N LEU A 126 6.62 -0.44 -22.53
CA LEU A 126 7.87 -1.13 -22.84
C LEU A 126 8.00 -1.47 -24.33
N ALA A 127 6.91 -1.84 -24.99
CA ALA A 127 6.90 -2.07 -26.43
C ALA A 127 7.28 -0.79 -27.20
N LYS A 128 6.65 0.34 -26.85
CA LYS A 128 7.01 1.65 -27.42
C LYS A 128 8.48 2.03 -27.17
N ALA A 129 8.99 1.81 -25.95
CA ALA A 129 10.38 2.06 -25.64
C ALA A 129 11.33 1.13 -26.41
N ALA A 130 10.91 -0.10 -26.72
CA ALA A 130 11.67 -1.03 -27.56
C ALA A 130 11.71 -0.56 -29.03
N GLU A 131 10.58 -0.16 -29.59
CA GLU A 131 10.48 0.42 -30.95
C GLU A 131 11.37 1.64 -31.09
N ALA A 132 11.39 2.53 -30.08
CA ALA A 132 12.26 3.70 -30.02
C ALA A 132 13.74 3.35 -29.72
N LYS A 133 14.12 2.08 -29.61
CA LYS A 133 15.46 1.59 -29.25
C LYS A 133 16.00 2.11 -27.92
N LEU A 134 15.12 2.50 -27.00
CA LEU A 134 15.46 3.00 -25.68
C LEU A 134 15.68 1.88 -24.66
N LEU A 135 15.24 0.65 -24.93
CA LEU A 135 15.39 -0.48 -24.02
C LEU A 135 16.79 -1.10 -24.12
N ARG A 136 17.64 -0.73 -23.18
CA ARG A 136 18.95 -1.38 -23.00
C ARG A 136 18.81 -2.50 -21.98
N THR A 137 19.28 -3.70 -22.35
CA THR A 137 19.29 -4.89 -21.49
C THR A 137 20.69 -5.39 -21.16
N SER A 138 21.72 -4.54 -21.39
CA SER A 138 23.10 -4.88 -21.06
C SER A 138 23.29 -5.17 -19.58
N ARG A 139 22.68 -4.38 -18.72
CA ARG A 139 22.70 -4.54 -17.26
C ARG A 139 21.31 -4.34 -16.71
N VAL A 140 20.91 -5.26 -15.82
CA VAL A 140 19.66 -5.20 -15.07
C VAL A 140 19.98 -5.33 -13.60
N ARG A 141 19.35 -4.50 -12.79
CA ARG A 141 19.39 -4.64 -11.33
C ARG A 141 18.00 -4.93 -10.80
N ALA A 142 17.94 -5.75 -9.77
CA ALA A 142 16.74 -5.97 -9.02
C ALA A 142 16.91 -5.49 -7.57
N ASP A 143 15.86 -4.89 -7.04
CA ASP A 143 15.80 -4.47 -5.63
C ASP A 143 14.37 -4.66 -5.11
N THR A 144 14.23 -4.91 -3.81
CA THR A 144 12.92 -4.94 -3.14
C THR A 144 12.66 -3.63 -2.41
N THR A 145 11.45 -3.12 -2.60
CA THR A 145 10.94 -1.93 -1.91
C THR A 145 9.63 -2.23 -1.20
N VAL A 146 9.20 -1.36 -0.31
CA VAL A 146 7.90 -1.46 0.34
C VAL A 146 6.95 -0.46 -0.29
N VAL A 147 5.82 -0.97 -0.79
CA VAL A 147 4.66 -0.15 -1.11
C VAL A 147 3.89 0.06 0.19
N PRO A 148 3.94 1.26 0.79
CA PRO A 148 3.36 1.49 2.10
C PRO A 148 1.84 1.38 2.06
N ALA A 149 1.27 0.59 2.97
CA ALA A 149 -0.17 0.60 3.21
C ALA A 149 -0.57 1.86 3.97
N ASN A 150 -1.80 2.35 3.72
CA ASN A 150 -2.36 3.47 4.48
C ASN A 150 -2.82 2.99 5.87
N VAL A 151 -1.87 2.76 6.75
CA VAL A 151 -2.13 2.31 8.12
C VAL A 151 -1.41 3.24 9.10
N CYS A 152 -2.12 3.66 10.15
CA CYS A 152 -1.47 4.18 11.33
C CYS A 152 -0.65 3.07 11.98
N TYR A 153 0.38 3.41 12.80
CA TYR A 153 1.17 2.39 13.50
C TYR A 153 0.26 1.36 14.19
N PRO A 154 0.28 0.09 13.77
CA PRO A 154 -0.75 -0.88 14.14
C PRO A 154 -0.44 -1.51 15.50
N THR A 155 -0.91 -0.88 16.57
CA THR A 155 -0.96 -1.55 17.87
C THR A 155 -2.16 -2.49 17.94
N ASP A 156 -2.00 -3.68 18.50
CA ASP A 156 -3.09 -4.65 18.61
C ASP A 156 -4.26 -4.05 19.43
N SER A 157 -3.95 -3.28 20.49
CA SER A 157 -4.96 -2.57 21.29
C SER A 157 -5.77 -1.56 20.48
N GLY A 158 -5.10 -0.75 19.65
CA GLY A 158 -5.75 0.21 18.76
C GLY A 158 -6.59 -0.47 17.68
N LEU A 159 -6.09 -1.56 17.09
CA LEU A 159 -6.82 -2.35 16.10
C LEU A 159 -8.07 -2.99 16.70
N LEU A 160 -7.99 -3.61 17.89
CA LEU A 160 -9.13 -4.23 18.58
C LEU A 160 -10.19 -3.20 18.96
N ALA A 161 -9.81 -2.04 19.49
CA ALA A 161 -10.75 -0.97 19.83
C ALA A 161 -11.48 -0.44 18.57
N LYS A 162 -10.74 -0.23 17.48
CA LYS A 162 -11.30 0.19 16.19
C LYS A 162 -12.20 -0.89 15.58
N ALA A 163 -11.83 -2.15 15.70
CA ALA A 163 -12.63 -3.30 15.24
C ALA A 163 -13.99 -3.36 15.94
N MET A 164 -14.01 -3.26 17.27
CA MET A 164 -15.26 -3.30 18.05
C MET A 164 -16.21 -2.15 17.71
N ARG A 165 -15.68 -0.93 17.54
CA ARG A 165 -16.46 0.22 17.05
C ARG A 165 -17.08 -0.06 15.69
N ARG A 166 -16.31 -0.64 14.75
CA ARG A 166 -16.80 -0.98 13.41
C ARG A 166 -17.79 -2.14 13.42
N ILE A 167 -17.58 -3.16 14.26
CA ILE A 167 -18.53 -4.26 14.44
C ILE A 167 -19.89 -3.71 14.89
N ALA A 168 -19.92 -2.82 15.90
CA ALA A 168 -21.15 -2.20 16.37
C ALA A 168 -21.84 -1.38 15.27
N ALA A 169 -21.11 -0.54 14.54
CA ALA A 169 -21.65 0.27 13.45
C ALA A 169 -22.17 -0.60 12.28
N THR A 170 -21.44 -1.65 11.90
CA THR A 170 -21.83 -2.54 10.81
C THR A 170 -23.00 -3.43 11.22
N GLY A 171 -23.07 -3.85 12.49
CA GLY A 171 -24.21 -4.55 13.05
C GLY A 171 -25.51 -3.74 12.94
N ARG A 172 -25.46 -2.45 13.29
CA ARG A 172 -26.61 -1.53 13.09
C ARG A 172 -27.01 -1.43 11.63
N ARG A 173 -26.05 -1.41 10.69
CA ARG A 173 -26.34 -1.41 9.23
C ARG A 173 -27.05 -2.68 8.78
N VAL A 174 -26.65 -3.86 9.31
CA VAL A 174 -27.33 -5.14 9.03
C VAL A 174 -28.78 -5.09 9.52
N GLN A 175 -29.02 -4.60 10.73
CA GLN A 175 -30.37 -4.47 11.32
C GLN A 175 -31.24 -3.46 10.56
N ALA A 176 -30.71 -2.28 10.22
CA ALA A 176 -31.39 -1.27 9.43
C ALA A 176 -31.77 -1.76 8.02
N ALA A 177 -30.96 -2.68 7.44
CA ALA A 177 -31.30 -3.35 6.18
C ALA A 177 -32.32 -4.50 6.35
N GLY A 178 -32.85 -4.73 7.56
CA GLY A 178 -33.85 -5.76 7.87
C GLY A 178 -33.27 -7.15 8.15
N GLY A 179 -31.96 -7.24 8.37
CA GLY A 179 -31.30 -8.47 8.79
C GLY A 179 -31.17 -8.56 10.30
N ALA A 180 -31.53 -9.75 10.88
CA ALA A 180 -31.29 -10.04 12.29
C ALA A 180 -31.88 -8.99 13.29
N VAL A 181 -33.01 -8.39 12.99
CA VAL A 181 -33.63 -7.27 13.71
C VAL A 181 -33.80 -7.56 15.20
N ARG A 182 -34.15 -8.80 15.55
CA ARG A 182 -34.38 -9.23 16.94
C ARG A 182 -33.09 -9.66 17.68
N THR A 183 -31.94 -9.64 17.00
CA THR A 183 -30.66 -10.07 17.60
C THR A 183 -30.04 -8.91 18.37
N ARG A 184 -29.97 -9.01 19.69
CA ARG A 184 -29.29 -8.02 20.51
C ARG A 184 -27.77 -8.13 20.34
N VAL A 185 -27.10 -7.02 20.02
CA VAL A 185 -25.65 -6.88 20.02
C VAL A 185 -25.28 -5.72 20.92
N ARG A 186 -24.52 -6.00 21.97
CA ARG A 186 -24.07 -4.97 22.91
C ARG A 186 -22.92 -4.17 22.27
N ASP A 187 -23.06 -2.87 22.22
CA ASP A 187 -21.98 -1.98 21.78
C ASP A 187 -20.92 -1.87 22.90
N ARG A 188 -19.74 -2.45 22.64
CA ARG A 188 -18.60 -2.45 23.57
C ARG A 188 -17.53 -1.43 23.18
N SER A 189 -17.79 -0.56 22.22
CA SER A 189 -16.79 0.37 21.66
C SER A 189 -16.24 1.33 22.71
N ARG A 190 -17.08 1.82 23.63
CA ARG A 190 -16.65 2.73 24.72
C ARG A 190 -15.74 2.01 25.71
N ALA A 191 -16.08 0.79 26.13
CA ALA A 191 -15.25 0.00 27.04
C ALA A 191 -13.90 -0.35 26.40
N ALA A 192 -13.91 -0.72 25.12
CA ALA A 192 -12.70 -0.99 24.36
C ALA A 192 -11.81 0.24 24.19
N GLY A 193 -12.42 1.40 23.91
CA GLY A 193 -11.70 2.67 23.81
C GLY A 193 -11.00 3.06 25.13
N LYS A 194 -11.68 2.90 26.27
CA LYS A 194 -11.09 3.16 27.62
C LYS A 194 -9.86 2.27 27.85
N ARG A 195 -9.94 0.96 27.54
CA ARG A 195 -8.81 0.02 27.72
C ARG A 195 -7.65 0.30 26.78
N ALA A 196 -7.93 0.59 25.53
CA ALA A 196 -6.88 0.97 24.57
C ALA A 196 -6.18 2.26 24.99
N HIS A 197 -6.93 3.23 25.52
CA HIS A 197 -6.36 4.47 26.07
C HIS A 197 -5.51 4.19 27.32
N ALA A 198 -5.97 3.33 28.22
CA ALA A 198 -5.21 2.93 29.41
C ALA A 198 -3.88 2.26 29.04
N VAL A 199 -3.87 1.37 28.03
CA VAL A 199 -2.63 0.78 27.50
C VAL A 199 -1.68 1.87 26.98
N ALA A 200 -2.18 2.80 26.19
CA ALA A 200 -1.38 3.89 25.64
C ALA A 200 -0.86 4.86 26.74
N SER A 201 -1.64 5.11 27.77
CA SER A 201 -1.23 5.92 28.92
C SER A 201 -0.12 5.25 29.71
N LYS A 202 -0.29 3.96 30.06
CA LYS A 202 0.72 3.18 30.81
C LYS A 202 2.04 3.05 30.02
N LEU A 203 1.98 2.95 28.70
CA LEU A 203 3.18 2.96 27.86
C LEU A 203 3.92 4.31 27.89
N ARG A 204 3.22 5.43 28.03
CA ARG A 204 3.83 6.77 28.15
C ARG A 204 4.43 7.03 29.52
N SER A 205 3.79 6.58 30.59
CA SER A 205 4.24 6.75 31.98
C SER A 205 5.26 5.70 32.43
N ARG A 206 5.82 4.92 31.51
CA ARG A 206 6.75 3.81 31.80
C ARG A 206 8.04 4.24 32.51
N GLY A 207 8.42 5.52 32.41
CA GLY A 207 9.55 6.06 33.12
C GLY A 207 9.29 6.37 34.60
N ALA A 208 8.02 6.54 35.00
CA ALA A 208 7.60 6.84 36.37
C ALA A 208 7.24 5.59 37.20
N LEU A 209 6.89 4.48 36.53
CA LEU A 209 6.62 3.18 37.14
C LEU A 209 7.81 2.27 36.88
N GLY A 210 8.10 1.35 37.80
CA GLY A 210 9.07 0.28 37.54
C GLY A 210 8.78 -0.42 36.23
N ARG A 211 9.84 -0.76 35.47
CA ARG A 211 9.71 -1.33 34.11
C ARG A 211 8.80 -2.58 34.07
N ASP A 212 8.93 -3.44 35.09
CA ASP A 212 8.22 -4.71 35.17
C ASP A 212 6.75 -4.50 35.56
N GLU A 213 6.48 -3.59 36.49
CA GLU A 213 5.12 -3.24 36.91
C GLU A 213 4.34 -2.59 35.76
N ALA A 214 4.93 -1.65 35.02
CA ALA A 214 4.33 -1.04 33.85
C ALA A 214 4.04 -2.08 32.75
N THR A 215 4.95 -3.05 32.57
CA THR A 215 4.77 -4.13 31.59
C THR A 215 3.62 -5.04 32.00
N ALA A 216 3.55 -5.49 33.24
CA ALA A 216 2.46 -6.31 33.76
C ALA A 216 1.11 -5.61 33.63
N ALA A 217 1.03 -4.33 33.96
CA ALA A 217 -0.18 -3.53 33.85
C ALA A 217 -0.66 -3.32 32.40
N VAL A 218 0.28 -3.21 31.43
CA VAL A 218 -0.02 -3.15 30.00
C VAL A 218 -0.54 -4.50 29.51
N LEU A 219 0.09 -5.61 29.89
CA LEU A 219 -0.33 -6.97 29.54
C LEU A 219 -1.73 -7.26 30.07
N ALA A 220 -2.01 -6.97 31.33
CA ALA A 220 -3.34 -7.13 31.92
C ALA A 220 -4.43 -6.39 31.15
N SER A 221 -4.23 -5.08 30.89
CA SER A 221 -5.19 -4.27 30.13
C SER A 221 -5.37 -4.74 28.70
N THR A 222 -4.32 -5.28 28.09
CA THR A 222 -4.35 -5.86 26.73
C THR A 222 -5.11 -7.18 26.73
N GLY A 223 -4.97 -8.01 27.77
CA GLY A 223 -5.71 -9.24 27.98
C GLY A 223 -7.21 -9.00 28.11
N GLU A 224 -7.61 -8.03 28.94
CA GLU A 224 -9.03 -7.64 29.07
C GLU A 224 -9.61 -7.16 27.74
N LEU A 225 -8.83 -6.40 26.95
CA LEU A 225 -9.25 -5.92 25.64
C LEU A 225 -9.44 -7.08 24.64
N ALA A 226 -8.55 -8.08 24.66
CA ALA A 226 -8.68 -9.28 23.84
C ALA A 226 -9.94 -10.08 24.21
N GLN A 227 -10.23 -10.27 25.49
CA GLN A 227 -11.47 -10.92 25.96
C GLN A 227 -12.73 -10.18 25.49
N LEU A 228 -12.74 -8.84 25.59
CA LEU A 228 -13.87 -8.03 25.10
C LEU A 228 -14.07 -8.20 23.59
N ALA A 229 -12.97 -8.28 22.81
CA ALA A 229 -13.04 -8.48 21.39
C ALA A 229 -13.62 -9.85 21.01
N GLU A 230 -13.26 -10.91 21.73
CA GLU A 230 -13.81 -12.25 21.52
C GLU A 230 -15.30 -12.33 21.85
N ILE A 231 -15.75 -11.65 22.91
CA ILE A 231 -17.18 -11.56 23.20
C ILE A 231 -17.90 -10.81 22.06
N ALA A 232 -17.32 -9.70 21.56
CA ALA A 232 -17.87 -8.95 20.44
C ALA A 232 -17.92 -9.79 19.15
N VAL A 233 -16.91 -10.61 18.90
CA VAL A 233 -16.87 -11.57 17.78
C VAL A 233 -18.00 -12.60 17.89
N ARG A 234 -18.20 -13.21 19.06
CA ARG A 234 -19.28 -14.19 19.29
C ARG A 234 -20.66 -13.58 19.05
N ASP A 235 -20.90 -12.36 19.59
CA ASP A 235 -22.17 -11.66 19.36
C ASP A 235 -22.38 -11.33 17.87
N ALA A 236 -21.32 -10.90 17.18
CA ALA A 236 -21.36 -10.60 15.76
C ALA A 236 -21.56 -11.86 14.89
N GLN A 237 -21.03 -13.01 15.29
CA GLN A 237 -21.28 -14.29 14.63
C GLN A 237 -22.76 -14.71 14.70
N ARG A 238 -23.44 -14.50 15.84
CA ARG A 238 -24.91 -14.69 15.96
C ARG A 238 -25.66 -13.78 15.01
N LEU A 239 -25.24 -12.50 14.91
CA LEU A 239 -25.83 -11.55 13.98
C LEU A 239 -25.62 -11.98 12.51
N LEU A 240 -24.45 -12.49 12.16
CA LEU A 240 -24.14 -13.01 10.83
C LEU A 240 -25.02 -14.20 10.45
N THR A 241 -25.20 -15.17 11.36
CA THR A 241 -26.05 -16.35 11.15
C THR A 241 -27.48 -15.91 10.86
N ASN A 242 -28.03 -15.02 11.66
CA ASN A 242 -29.40 -14.53 11.48
C ASN A 242 -29.53 -13.61 10.26
N GLY A 243 -28.54 -12.81 9.95
CA GLY A 243 -28.46 -12.00 8.73
C GLY A 243 -28.44 -12.85 7.45
N ARG A 244 -27.66 -13.93 7.45
CA ARG A 244 -27.62 -14.91 6.34
C ARG A 244 -28.98 -15.62 6.16
N ARG A 245 -29.66 -15.98 7.26
CA ARG A 245 -31.02 -16.53 7.21
C ARG A 245 -32.00 -15.52 6.60
N ALA A 246 -31.91 -14.24 6.96
CA ALA A 246 -32.73 -13.19 6.38
C ALA A 246 -32.48 -13.00 4.87
N ILE A 247 -31.21 -13.08 4.43
CA ILE A 247 -30.86 -13.04 3.00
C ILE A 247 -31.49 -14.22 2.25
N ARG A 248 -31.40 -15.44 2.79
CA ARG A 248 -32.03 -16.62 2.15
C ARG A 248 -33.52 -16.43 1.97
N ARG A 249 -34.24 -16.00 3.04
CA ARG A 249 -35.69 -15.72 2.95
C ARG A 249 -36.03 -14.65 1.91
N ALA A 250 -35.23 -13.56 1.87
CA ALA A 250 -35.44 -12.49 0.89
C ALA A 250 -35.14 -12.93 -0.55
N ARG A 251 -34.25 -13.89 -0.75
CA ARG A 251 -33.98 -14.50 -2.06
C ARG A 251 -35.14 -15.41 -2.50
N ALA A 252 -35.66 -16.27 -1.62
CA ALA A 252 -36.79 -17.14 -1.91
C ALA A 252 -38.04 -16.31 -2.32
N ARG A 253 -38.40 -15.30 -1.51
CA ARG A 253 -39.50 -14.40 -1.84
C ARG A 253 -39.32 -13.68 -3.18
N ALA A 254 -38.10 -13.26 -3.51
CA ALA A 254 -37.82 -12.64 -4.81
C ALA A 254 -37.90 -13.62 -5.99
N ALA A 255 -37.67 -14.90 -5.76
CA ALA A 255 -37.88 -15.95 -6.76
C ALA A 255 -39.38 -16.21 -7.00
N GLU A 256 -40.16 -16.29 -5.94
CA GLU A 256 -41.63 -16.43 -5.99
C GLU A 256 -42.29 -15.28 -6.77
N LEU A 257 -41.89 -14.02 -6.46
CA LEU A 257 -42.41 -12.85 -7.17
C LEU A 257 -42.07 -12.89 -8.67
N ARG A 258 -40.83 -13.26 -9.00
CA ARG A 258 -40.42 -13.42 -10.41
C ARG A 258 -41.22 -14.49 -11.16
N ALA A 259 -41.51 -15.63 -10.48
CA ALA A 259 -42.33 -16.70 -11.08
C ALA A 259 -43.77 -16.22 -11.37
N ARG A 260 -44.25 -15.18 -10.67
CA ARG A 260 -45.53 -14.52 -10.91
C ARG A 260 -45.46 -13.35 -11.90
N GLY A 261 -44.28 -13.07 -12.50
CA GLY A 261 -44.07 -11.91 -13.35
C GLY A 261 -43.95 -10.58 -12.61
N GLU A 262 -43.92 -10.60 -11.27
CA GLU A 262 -43.84 -9.41 -10.42
C GLU A 262 -42.38 -9.01 -10.11
N HIS A 263 -42.12 -7.72 -10.01
CA HIS A 263 -40.81 -7.19 -9.68
C HIS A 263 -40.86 -6.10 -8.61
N ASP A 264 -40.34 -6.38 -7.41
CA ASP A 264 -40.20 -5.41 -6.33
C ASP A 264 -38.76 -4.82 -6.29
N ALA A 265 -38.60 -3.65 -6.91
CA ALA A 265 -37.33 -2.93 -6.97
C ALA A 265 -36.86 -2.41 -5.58
N VAL A 266 -37.79 -2.11 -4.66
CA VAL A 266 -37.50 -1.61 -3.30
C VAL A 266 -36.93 -2.75 -2.47
N ALA A 267 -37.58 -3.92 -2.46
CA ALA A 267 -37.08 -5.11 -1.80
C ALA A 267 -35.73 -5.56 -2.40
N GLY A 268 -35.55 -5.44 -3.72
CA GLY A 268 -34.29 -5.70 -4.40
C GLY A 268 -33.15 -4.82 -3.88
N ARG A 269 -33.36 -3.51 -3.77
CA ARG A 269 -32.38 -2.56 -3.21
C ARG A 269 -32.09 -2.84 -1.73
N ARG A 270 -33.11 -3.16 -0.94
CA ARG A 270 -32.98 -3.50 0.49
C ARG A 270 -32.15 -4.78 0.66
N ARG A 271 -32.43 -5.83 -0.13
CA ARG A 271 -31.67 -7.08 -0.16
C ARG A 271 -30.19 -6.82 -0.51
N GLY A 272 -29.92 -6.01 -1.54
CA GLY A 272 -28.57 -5.63 -1.92
C GLY A 272 -27.79 -4.91 -0.80
N ARG A 273 -28.44 -4.01 -0.06
CA ARG A 273 -27.85 -3.37 1.13
C ARG A 273 -27.56 -4.39 2.23
N LEU A 274 -28.49 -5.32 2.50
CA LEU A 274 -28.32 -6.36 3.50
C LEU A 274 -27.15 -7.28 3.17
N VAL A 275 -27.04 -7.76 1.93
CA VAL A 275 -25.94 -8.62 1.47
C VAL A 275 -24.60 -7.93 1.67
N ARG A 276 -24.47 -6.66 1.26
CA ARG A 276 -23.23 -5.89 1.47
C ARG A 276 -22.88 -5.75 2.94
N ALA A 277 -23.85 -5.36 3.79
CA ALA A 277 -23.61 -5.18 5.22
C ALA A 277 -23.21 -6.49 5.93
N VAL A 278 -23.81 -7.63 5.56
CA VAL A 278 -23.46 -8.96 6.10
C VAL A 278 -22.06 -9.38 5.65
N ASN A 279 -21.69 -9.15 4.38
CA ASN A 279 -20.37 -9.45 3.89
C ASN A 279 -19.29 -8.58 4.55
N ASP A 280 -19.56 -7.27 4.75
CA ASP A 280 -18.67 -6.37 5.47
C ASP A 280 -18.45 -6.82 6.92
N LEU A 281 -19.56 -7.23 7.59
CA LEU A 281 -19.48 -7.74 8.96
C LEU A 281 -18.69 -9.04 9.03
N ALA A 282 -18.86 -9.96 8.07
CA ALA A 282 -18.13 -11.23 8.03
C ALA A 282 -16.61 -11.02 7.91
N LYS A 283 -16.20 -10.13 7.00
CA LYS A 283 -14.79 -9.75 6.84
C LYS A 283 -14.21 -9.14 8.12
N LEU A 284 -14.98 -8.27 8.76
CA LEU A 284 -14.58 -7.59 9.99
C LEU A 284 -14.46 -8.55 11.18
N VAL A 285 -15.39 -9.51 11.30
CA VAL A 285 -15.37 -10.56 12.34
C VAL A 285 -14.15 -11.45 12.19
N ALA A 286 -13.86 -11.91 10.97
CA ALA A 286 -12.65 -12.71 10.69
C ALA A 286 -11.36 -11.95 11.03
N ALA A 287 -11.28 -10.68 10.61
CA ALA A 287 -10.14 -9.82 10.93
C ALA A 287 -9.96 -9.62 12.44
N THR A 288 -11.05 -9.38 13.17
CA THR A 288 -11.00 -9.16 14.62
C THR A 288 -10.59 -10.42 15.36
N HIS A 289 -11.10 -11.57 14.94
CA HIS A 289 -10.70 -12.87 15.50
C HIS A 289 -9.20 -13.12 15.32
N GLN A 290 -8.65 -12.86 14.13
CA GLN A 290 -7.22 -12.98 13.85
C GLN A 290 -6.38 -12.05 14.73
N ILE A 291 -6.79 -10.77 14.88
CA ILE A 291 -6.10 -9.81 15.76
C ILE A 291 -6.17 -10.23 17.22
N ALA A 292 -7.30 -10.76 17.70
CA ALA A 292 -7.42 -11.27 19.06
C ALA A 292 -6.50 -12.47 19.30
N ALA A 293 -6.42 -13.40 18.34
CA ALA A 293 -5.53 -14.56 18.41
C ALA A 293 -4.04 -14.15 18.47
N GLN A 294 -3.59 -13.24 17.59
CA GLN A 294 -2.22 -12.74 17.64
C GLN A 294 -1.91 -11.94 18.92
N THR A 295 -2.91 -11.27 19.48
CA THR A 295 -2.78 -10.59 20.79
C THR A 295 -2.56 -11.60 21.89
N ARG A 296 -3.30 -12.73 21.89
CA ARG A 296 -3.08 -13.82 22.86
C ARG A 296 -1.71 -14.46 22.75
N GLN A 297 -1.20 -14.70 21.54
CA GLN A 297 0.16 -15.19 21.35
C GLN A 297 1.18 -14.29 22.03
N ARG A 298 1.02 -12.96 21.92
CA ARG A 298 1.89 -11.99 22.59
C ARG A 298 1.76 -12.01 24.11
N LEU A 299 0.55 -12.20 24.62
CA LEU A 299 0.31 -12.32 26.07
C LEU A 299 0.96 -13.59 26.62
N ALA A 300 1.05 -14.65 25.81
CA ALA A 300 1.77 -15.88 26.12
C ALA A 300 3.30 -15.80 25.89
N GLY A 301 3.84 -14.61 25.61
CA GLY A 301 5.28 -14.39 25.39
C GLY A 301 5.79 -14.78 24.01
N THR A 302 4.93 -15.21 23.09
CA THR A 302 5.32 -15.57 21.72
C THR A 302 5.11 -14.43 20.75
N THR A 303 6.04 -14.23 19.82
CA THR A 303 5.90 -13.22 18.76
C THR A 303 5.09 -13.80 17.61
N PRO A 304 3.97 -13.17 17.20
CA PRO A 304 3.23 -13.62 16.03
C PRO A 304 4.09 -13.56 14.77
N ASP A 305 3.96 -14.58 13.92
CA ASP A 305 4.66 -14.64 12.65
C ASP A 305 4.32 -13.43 11.76
N GLY A 306 5.36 -12.77 11.26
CA GLY A 306 5.23 -11.58 10.41
C GLY A 306 4.46 -11.85 9.12
N ALA A 307 4.56 -13.04 8.54
CA ALA A 307 3.87 -13.42 7.32
C ALA A 307 2.36 -13.51 7.49
N THR A 308 1.89 -13.90 8.67
CA THR A 308 0.46 -14.07 8.97
C THR A 308 -0.12 -12.92 9.79
N ARG A 309 0.73 -12.06 10.38
CA ARG A 309 0.32 -10.98 11.27
C ARG A 309 -0.53 -9.94 10.56
N ARG A 310 -1.72 -9.71 11.07
CA ARG A 310 -2.62 -8.68 10.58
C ARG A 310 -2.31 -7.33 11.20
N VAL A 311 -2.08 -6.32 10.35
CA VAL A 311 -1.72 -4.96 10.76
C VAL A 311 -2.77 -3.92 10.35
N SER A 312 -3.80 -4.32 9.60
CA SER A 312 -4.87 -3.44 9.14
C SER A 312 -6.22 -4.14 9.17
N LEU A 313 -7.29 -3.37 9.46
CA LEU A 313 -8.67 -3.81 9.32
C LEU A 313 -9.23 -3.62 7.91
N HIS A 314 -8.60 -2.77 7.10
CA HIS A 314 -9.03 -2.43 5.75
C HIS A 314 -8.26 -3.24 4.72
N ASP A 315 -6.95 -3.24 4.88
CA ASP A 315 -6.02 -3.94 4.02
C ASP A 315 -5.60 -5.25 4.71
N GLY A 316 -6.18 -6.35 4.25
CA GLY A 316 -5.94 -7.67 4.82
C GLY A 316 -4.59 -8.26 4.48
N ASP A 317 -3.98 -7.76 3.43
CA ASP A 317 -2.76 -8.29 2.84
C ASP A 317 -1.51 -7.52 3.24
N ALA A 318 -1.68 -6.32 3.84
CA ALA A 318 -0.58 -5.55 4.41
C ALA A 318 0.11 -6.33 5.53
N ARG A 319 1.44 -6.35 5.50
CA ARG A 319 2.29 -7.07 6.48
C ARG A 319 3.39 -6.17 7.04
N PRO A 320 3.95 -6.51 8.22
CA PRO A 320 5.17 -5.88 8.68
C PRO A 320 6.35 -6.38 7.85
N ILE A 321 7.12 -5.46 7.31
CA ILE A 321 8.30 -5.74 6.48
C ILE A 321 9.52 -5.15 7.19
N ALA A 322 10.47 -6.00 7.57
CA ALA A 322 11.71 -5.58 8.20
C ALA A 322 12.65 -4.96 7.14
N LYS A 323 13.13 -3.76 7.37
CA LYS A 323 14.05 -3.04 6.46
C LYS A 323 15.43 -2.77 7.06
N GLY A 324 15.67 -3.13 8.31
CA GLY A 324 16.96 -2.93 8.97
C GLY A 324 17.47 -1.49 9.02
N ARG A 325 16.59 -0.49 8.80
CA ARG A 325 16.96 0.92 8.84
C ARG A 325 16.93 1.46 10.27
N LEU A 326 17.95 2.22 10.64
CA LEU A 326 17.96 2.97 11.89
C LEU A 326 16.77 3.94 11.95
N GLY A 327 16.04 3.95 13.05
CA GLY A 327 14.87 4.82 13.29
C GLY A 327 13.55 4.30 12.69
N LYS A 328 13.58 3.42 11.68
CA LYS A 328 12.37 2.81 11.10
C LYS A 328 12.63 1.37 10.67
N PRO A 329 12.82 0.46 11.63
CA PRO A 329 13.21 -0.92 11.35
C PRO A 329 12.11 -1.74 10.66
N ILE A 330 10.84 -1.37 10.84
CA ILE A 330 9.68 -2.06 10.28
C ILE A 330 8.82 -1.07 9.50
N GLU A 331 8.49 -1.43 8.27
CA GLU A 331 7.49 -0.76 7.45
C GLU A 331 6.25 -1.65 7.29
N PHE A 332 5.08 -1.04 7.10
CA PHE A 332 3.82 -1.77 6.95
C PHE A 332 3.29 -1.58 5.54
N GLY A 333 3.08 -2.67 4.82
CA GLY A 333 2.63 -2.60 3.44
C GLY A 333 2.82 -3.91 2.70
N HIS A 334 3.17 -3.78 1.43
CA HIS A 334 3.39 -4.88 0.50
C HIS A 334 4.83 -4.86 0.00
N GLN A 335 5.43 -6.02 -0.13
CA GLN A 335 6.74 -6.12 -0.75
C GLN A 335 6.59 -6.02 -2.26
N ALA A 336 7.34 -5.11 -2.87
CA ALA A 336 7.44 -5.00 -4.30
C ALA A 336 8.87 -5.27 -4.74
N GLN A 337 9.04 -6.14 -5.73
CA GLN A 337 10.29 -6.30 -6.44
C GLN A 337 10.24 -5.45 -7.70
N VAL A 338 11.32 -4.76 -8.01
CA VAL A 338 11.47 -3.93 -9.20
C VAL A 338 12.78 -4.29 -9.88
N ALA A 339 12.72 -4.55 -11.18
CA ALA A 339 13.90 -4.73 -12.02
C ALA A 339 13.99 -3.59 -13.03
N ASP A 340 15.10 -2.86 -13.04
CA ASP A 340 15.35 -1.75 -13.97
C ASP A 340 16.71 -1.87 -14.66
N ASN A 341 16.87 -1.10 -15.73
CA ASN A 341 18.09 -1.07 -16.54
C ASN A 341 19.02 0.11 -16.18
N ASP A 342 20.07 0.31 -16.97
CA ASP A 342 21.03 1.41 -16.84
C ASP A 342 20.39 2.81 -16.92
N ASP A 343 19.35 2.94 -17.70
CA ASP A 343 18.64 4.20 -17.95
C ASP A 343 17.56 4.47 -16.89
N GLY A 344 17.37 3.53 -15.94
CA GLY A 344 16.36 3.61 -14.89
C GLY A 344 14.95 3.25 -15.38
N ILE A 345 14.83 2.61 -16.56
CA ILE A 345 13.54 2.12 -17.06
C ILE A 345 13.22 0.83 -16.32
N VAL A 346 12.03 0.76 -15.72
CA VAL A 346 11.52 -0.44 -15.06
C VAL A 346 11.10 -1.45 -16.12
N LEU A 347 11.82 -2.55 -16.19
CA LEU A 347 11.58 -3.65 -17.12
C LEU A 347 10.60 -4.69 -16.57
N ASP A 348 10.59 -4.86 -15.25
CA ASP A 348 9.69 -5.78 -14.56
C ASP A 348 9.37 -5.29 -13.14
N HIS A 349 8.16 -5.57 -12.68
CA HIS A 349 7.75 -5.34 -11.30
C HIS A 349 6.77 -6.41 -10.84
N THR A 350 6.86 -6.78 -9.57
CA THR A 350 5.86 -7.62 -8.90
C THR A 350 5.53 -7.05 -7.54
N VAL A 351 4.30 -7.27 -7.10
CA VAL A 351 3.86 -6.90 -5.75
C VAL A 351 3.31 -8.15 -5.10
N GLU A 352 3.97 -8.59 -4.03
CA GLU A 352 3.66 -9.83 -3.37
C GLU A 352 2.86 -9.60 -2.08
N VAL A 353 1.99 -10.56 -1.79
CA VAL A 353 1.28 -10.62 -0.51
C VAL A 353 2.20 -11.20 0.54
N GLY A 354 2.30 -10.52 1.67
CA GLY A 354 3.18 -10.96 2.75
C GLY A 354 4.59 -10.36 2.65
N ASN A 355 5.57 -11.14 3.09
CA ASN A 355 6.99 -10.81 3.03
C ASN A 355 7.76 -12.05 2.59
N PRO A 356 7.57 -12.51 1.35
CA PRO A 356 8.29 -13.67 0.84
C PRO A 356 9.79 -13.39 0.74
N ALA A 357 10.59 -14.44 0.73
CA ALA A 357 12.03 -14.32 0.55
C ALA A 357 12.35 -13.74 -0.83
N ASP A 358 13.39 -12.90 -0.91
CA ASP A 358 13.79 -12.22 -2.15
C ASP A 358 14.36 -13.20 -3.19
N ALA A 359 15.20 -14.13 -2.75
CA ALA A 359 15.96 -15.02 -3.63
C ALA A 359 15.11 -15.78 -4.67
N PRO A 360 13.98 -16.42 -4.33
CA PRO A 360 13.16 -17.14 -5.31
C PRO A 360 12.50 -16.28 -6.37
N GLN A 361 12.40 -14.96 -6.14
CA GLN A 361 11.67 -14.05 -7.01
C GLN A 361 12.51 -13.54 -8.20
N LEU A 362 13.85 -13.63 -8.12
CA LEU A 362 14.72 -12.98 -9.10
C LEU A 362 14.74 -13.69 -10.45
N ALA A 363 14.89 -15.01 -10.48
CA ALA A 363 14.93 -15.76 -11.73
C ALA A 363 13.59 -15.63 -12.53
N PRO A 364 12.39 -15.72 -11.89
CA PRO A 364 11.14 -15.43 -12.58
C PRO A 364 11.05 -14.01 -13.15
N ALA A 365 11.56 -13.00 -12.42
CA ALA A 365 11.59 -11.61 -12.90
C ALA A 365 12.47 -11.47 -14.15
N VAL A 366 13.68 -12.04 -14.12
CA VAL A 366 14.59 -12.04 -15.27
C VAL A 366 14.02 -12.82 -16.46
N ALA A 367 13.29 -13.92 -16.21
CA ALA A 367 12.58 -14.66 -17.27
C ALA A 367 11.51 -13.77 -17.94
N ARG A 368 10.74 -12.98 -17.17
CA ARG A 368 9.77 -12.03 -17.74
C ARG A 368 10.47 -10.93 -18.55
N VAL A 369 11.60 -10.40 -18.04
CA VAL A 369 12.42 -9.43 -18.79
C VAL A 369 12.88 -10.05 -20.11
N LYS A 370 13.44 -11.28 -20.09
CA LYS A 370 13.85 -12.00 -21.32
C LYS A 370 12.69 -12.17 -22.30
N LYS A 371 11.50 -12.56 -21.81
CA LYS A 371 10.29 -12.72 -22.66
C LYS A 371 9.91 -11.40 -23.34
N ARG A 372 9.92 -10.28 -22.59
CA ARG A 372 9.53 -8.95 -23.09
C ARG A 372 10.53 -8.34 -24.06
N THR A 373 11.81 -8.59 -23.86
CA THR A 373 12.89 -7.98 -24.64
C THR A 373 13.50 -8.89 -25.72
N GLY A 374 13.05 -10.16 -25.78
CA GLY A 374 13.54 -11.18 -26.73
C GLY A 374 14.93 -11.73 -26.40
N ARG A 375 15.62 -11.20 -25.39
CA ARG A 375 17.00 -11.62 -25.04
C ARG A 375 17.26 -11.56 -23.54
N ALA A 376 18.12 -12.42 -23.05
CA ALA A 376 18.55 -12.37 -21.66
C ALA A 376 19.42 -11.14 -21.38
N PRO A 377 19.33 -10.56 -20.17
CA PRO A 377 20.25 -9.51 -19.75
C PRO A 377 21.71 -9.98 -19.75
N GLY A 378 22.63 -9.11 -20.17
CA GLY A 378 24.06 -9.42 -20.15
C GLY A 378 24.61 -9.56 -18.73
N THR A 379 24.20 -8.67 -17.85
CA THR A 379 24.57 -8.65 -16.42
C THR A 379 23.34 -8.45 -15.56
N VAL A 380 23.20 -9.27 -14.50
CA VAL A 380 22.18 -9.09 -13.47
C VAL A 380 22.85 -8.82 -12.13
N THR A 381 22.37 -7.82 -11.40
CA THR A 381 22.83 -7.51 -10.05
C THR A 381 21.66 -7.30 -9.10
N ALA A 382 21.82 -7.77 -7.87
CA ALA A 382 20.84 -7.62 -6.79
C ALA A 382 21.56 -7.46 -5.44
N ASP A 383 20.82 -7.30 -4.37
CA ASP A 383 21.41 -7.21 -3.03
C ASP A 383 21.76 -8.59 -2.46
N ARG A 384 22.38 -8.59 -1.27
CA ARG A 384 22.81 -9.83 -0.60
C ARG A 384 21.62 -10.76 -0.27
N GLY A 385 20.39 -10.24 -0.15
CA GLY A 385 19.20 -11.05 0.11
C GLY A 385 18.94 -12.09 -0.97
N TYR A 386 19.40 -11.83 -2.20
CA TYR A 386 19.31 -12.72 -3.37
C TYR A 386 20.51 -13.66 -3.52
N GLY A 387 21.57 -13.51 -2.73
CA GLY A 387 22.89 -14.15 -2.92
C GLY A 387 22.94 -15.63 -2.55
N GLU A 388 22.11 -16.45 -3.15
CA GLU A 388 22.08 -17.90 -3.02
C GLU A 388 22.64 -18.57 -4.30
N LYS A 389 23.39 -19.70 -4.18
CA LYS A 389 23.98 -20.40 -5.33
C LYS A 389 22.91 -20.78 -6.36
N ARG A 390 21.79 -21.31 -5.91
CA ARG A 390 20.67 -21.69 -6.79
C ARG A 390 20.12 -20.53 -7.63
N VAL A 391 20.24 -19.29 -7.15
CA VAL A 391 19.82 -18.09 -7.91
C VAL A 391 20.83 -17.79 -9.01
N ASP A 392 22.14 -17.87 -8.70
CA ASP A 392 23.18 -17.69 -9.70
C ASP A 392 23.04 -18.73 -10.82
N ASP A 393 22.86 -20.02 -10.47
CA ASP A 393 22.69 -21.12 -11.41
C ASP A 393 21.44 -20.90 -12.30
N ALA A 394 20.29 -20.58 -11.70
CA ALA A 394 19.05 -20.32 -12.45
C ALA A 394 19.15 -19.09 -13.38
N LEU A 395 19.93 -18.08 -13.03
CA LEU A 395 20.18 -16.93 -13.90
C LEU A 395 21.09 -17.31 -15.08
N HIS A 396 22.09 -18.14 -14.88
CA HIS A 396 22.92 -18.67 -15.95
C HIS A 396 22.12 -19.57 -16.91
N ASP A 397 21.22 -20.39 -16.42
CA ASP A 397 20.28 -21.21 -17.23
C ASP A 397 19.36 -20.35 -18.10
N LEU A 398 18.98 -19.15 -17.65
CA LEU A 398 18.25 -18.18 -18.44
C LEU A 398 19.09 -17.50 -19.52
N GLY A 399 20.42 -17.68 -19.53
CA GLY A 399 21.35 -17.10 -20.46
C GLY A 399 22.01 -15.79 -20.01
N VAL A 400 21.94 -15.47 -18.73
CA VAL A 400 22.65 -14.32 -18.14
C VAL A 400 24.14 -14.65 -18.08
N ARG A 401 24.98 -13.82 -18.74
CA ARG A 401 26.44 -14.06 -18.79
C ARG A 401 27.16 -13.75 -17.49
N THR A 402 26.73 -12.69 -16.80
CA THR A 402 27.41 -12.20 -15.59
C THR A 402 26.40 -11.96 -14.48
N VAL A 403 26.58 -12.69 -13.36
CA VAL A 403 25.77 -12.53 -12.15
C VAL A 403 26.61 -11.86 -11.08
N VAL A 404 26.19 -10.66 -10.64
CA VAL A 404 26.92 -9.85 -9.65
C VAL A 404 26.03 -9.65 -8.42
N ILE A 405 25.94 -10.68 -7.59
CA ILE A 405 25.13 -10.69 -6.36
C ILE A 405 26.03 -11.11 -5.20
N PRO A 406 26.19 -10.29 -4.14
CA PRO A 406 27.01 -10.68 -2.98
C PRO A 406 26.43 -11.91 -2.29
N ARG A 407 27.28 -12.89 -1.95
CA ARG A 407 26.85 -14.14 -1.32
C ARG A 407 26.22 -13.91 0.05
N LYS A 408 25.12 -14.60 0.31
CA LYS A 408 24.47 -14.64 1.63
C LYS A 408 25.30 -15.48 2.60
N GLY A 409 25.55 -14.97 3.80
CA GLY A 409 26.42 -15.60 4.78
C GLY A 409 27.91 -15.31 4.54
N LYS A 410 28.78 -16.25 4.93
CA LYS A 410 30.23 -16.17 4.72
C LYS A 410 30.58 -16.82 3.37
N PRO A 411 31.08 -16.07 2.38
CA PRO A 411 31.51 -16.66 1.11
C PRO A 411 32.79 -17.47 1.31
N GLY A 412 32.95 -18.58 0.57
CA GLY A 412 34.22 -19.31 0.50
C GLY A 412 35.32 -18.46 -0.17
N PRO A 413 36.61 -18.89 -0.05
CA PRO A 413 37.75 -18.09 -0.50
C PRO A 413 37.69 -17.70 -1.99
N ALA A 414 37.31 -18.60 -2.88
CA ALA A 414 37.17 -18.32 -4.31
C ALA A 414 36.09 -17.25 -4.59
N ARG A 415 34.94 -17.34 -3.95
CA ARG A 415 33.86 -16.36 -4.10
C ARG A 415 34.23 -15.02 -3.48
N GLN A 416 34.92 -15.02 -2.36
CA GLN A 416 35.45 -13.81 -1.75
C GLN A 416 36.43 -13.08 -2.68
N ALA A 417 37.34 -13.81 -3.33
CA ALA A 417 38.24 -13.26 -4.32
C ALA A 417 37.48 -12.65 -5.52
N GLU A 418 36.43 -13.34 -6.00
CA GLU A 418 35.57 -12.83 -7.05
C GLU A 418 34.86 -11.51 -6.64
N GLU A 419 34.27 -11.47 -5.45
CA GLU A 419 33.57 -10.28 -4.91
C GLU A 419 34.54 -9.09 -4.71
N HIS A 420 35.85 -9.35 -4.55
CA HIS A 420 36.90 -8.34 -4.44
C HIS A 420 37.34 -7.79 -5.79
N ARG A 421 37.00 -8.42 -6.92
CA ARG A 421 37.39 -7.93 -8.25
C ARG A 421 36.83 -6.53 -8.52
N ARG A 422 37.60 -5.70 -9.19
CA ARG A 422 37.22 -4.31 -9.52
C ARG A 422 35.88 -4.21 -10.26
N VAL A 423 35.62 -5.13 -11.20
CA VAL A 423 34.40 -5.18 -11.99
C VAL A 423 33.19 -5.47 -11.08
N PHE A 424 33.29 -6.46 -10.18
CA PHE A 424 32.23 -6.78 -9.22
C PHE A 424 31.92 -5.58 -8.34
N ARG A 425 32.91 -4.98 -7.71
CA ARG A 425 32.72 -3.80 -6.84
C ARG A 425 32.11 -2.61 -7.60
N ARG A 426 32.52 -2.37 -8.86
CA ARG A 426 31.96 -1.30 -9.69
C ARG A 426 30.49 -1.54 -9.99
N THR A 427 30.11 -2.76 -10.29
CA THR A 427 28.69 -3.12 -10.54
C THR A 427 27.84 -2.98 -9.27
N ILE A 428 28.34 -3.42 -8.11
CA ILE A 428 27.65 -3.19 -6.82
C ILE A 428 27.53 -1.69 -6.52
N LYS A 429 28.57 -0.89 -6.76
CA LYS A 429 28.53 0.57 -6.60
C LYS A 429 27.49 1.20 -7.53
N TRP A 430 27.40 0.75 -8.77
CA TRP A 430 26.35 1.20 -9.70
C TRP A 430 24.95 0.86 -9.16
N ARG A 431 24.72 -0.37 -8.69
CA ARG A 431 23.45 -0.75 -8.06
C ARG A 431 23.08 0.15 -6.89
N THR A 432 24.02 0.42 -5.99
CA THR A 432 23.77 1.22 -4.78
C THR A 432 23.66 2.72 -5.04
N GLY A 433 24.33 3.23 -6.07
CA GLY A 433 24.37 4.65 -6.42
C GLY A 433 23.02 5.25 -6.82
N VAL A 434 22.06 4.43 -7.20
CA VAL A 434 20.72 4.84 -7.65
C VAL A 434 19.63 4.60 -6.57
N ARG A 435 19.98 4.22 -5.36
CA ARG A 435 18.98 4.20 -4.24
C ARG A 435 18.26 5.54 -4.03
N ARG A 436 18.78 6.64 -4.57
CA ARG A 436 18.12 7.96 -4.53
C ARG A 436 16.88 8.10 -5.44
N PRO A 437 16.79 7.51 -6.66
CA PRO A 437 15.59 7.63 -7.50
C PRO A 437 14.35 6.91 -6.97
N HIS A 438 14.50 5.70 -6.41
CA HIS A 438 13.35 4.93 -5.93
C HIS A 438 12.73 5.48 -4.63
N GLN A 439 13.45 6.35 -3.91
CA GLN A 439 12.91 7.06 -2.75
C GLN A 439 12.20 8.37 -3.12
N HIS A 440 12.36 8.85 -4.36
CA HIS A 440 11.69 10.04 -4.89
C HIS A 440 11.02 9.71 -6.23
N PRO A 441 9.69 9.75 -6.33
CA PRO A 441 8.98 9.68 -7.61
C PRO A 441 9.41 10.77 -8.59
N GLN A 442 10.03 11.85 -8.14
CA GLN A 442 10.65 12.88 -8.97
C GLN A 442 11.84 12.39 -9.79
N ALA A 443 12.36 11.20 -9.55
CA ALA A 443 13.46 10.66 -10.35
C ALA A 443 13.04 10.17 -11.73
N TRP A 444 11.76 9.93 -11.94
CA TRP A 444 11.18 9.69 -13.26
C TRP A 444 11.09 10.97 -14.10
N LEU A 445 11.34 12.13 -13.49
CA LEU A 445 11.14 13.46 -14.05
C LEU A 445 12.42 14.30 -14.10
N ARG A 446 13.62 13.72 -13.88
CA ARG A 446 14.86 14.46 -14.06
C ARG A 446 15.20 14.65 -15.54
N LEU A 447 14.53 15.63 -16.11
CA LEU A 447 15.02 16.39 -17.26
C LEU A 447 15.15 17.86 -16.83
N GLY A 448 16.33 18.22 -16.26
CA GLY A 448 16.74 19.60 -16.02
C GLY A 448 16.63 20.12 -14.58
N PRO A 449 17.57 20.95 -14.14
CA PRO A 449 17.55 21.57 -12.82
C PRO A 449 16.58 22.74 -12.82
N HIS A 450 15.54 22.71 -11.99
CA HIS A 450 14.79 23.90 -11.64
C HIS A 450 15.07 24.32 -10.20
N PRO A 451 15.41 25.59 -9.95
CA PRO A 451 15.58 26.14 -8.62
C PRO A 451 14.23 26.21 -7.91
N HIS A 452 14.17 25.67 -6.71
CA HIS A 452 13.02 25.80 -5.82
C HIS A 452 12.72 27.27 -5.55
N ARG A 453 11.68 27.81 -6.17
CA ARG A 453 11.02 29.01 -5.65
C ARG A 453 10.27 28.61 -4.38
N ARG A 454 10.80 29.02 -3.24
CA ARG A 454 10.07 29.05 -1.98
C ARG A 454 8.85 29.95 -2.17
N HIS A 455 7.64 29.39 -2.11
CA HIS A 455 6.44 30.21 -1.99
C HIS A 455 6.54 31.00 -0.69
N PRO A 456 6.34 32.33 -0.75
CA PRO A 456 6.28 33.14 0.45
C PRO A 456 5.06 32.68 1.28
N ARG A 457 5.31 32.49 2.58
CA ARG A 457 4.24 32.26 3.57
C ARG A 457 3.29 33.46 3.49
N ARG A 458 2.02 33.21 3.13
CA ARG A 458 0.97 34.21 3.29
C ARG A 458 0.82 34.56 4.78
N PRO A 459 0.72 35.85 5.14
CA PRO A 459 0.45 36.24 6.51
C PRO A 459 -0.94 35.79 6.93
N ASN A 460 -1.02 35.34 8.17
CA ASN A 460 -2.20 34.88 8.89
C ASN A 460 -3.18 36.07 9.06
N LEU A 461 -4.18 36.16 8.18
CA LEU A 461 -5.37 37.01 8.34
C LEU A 461 -6.54 36.02 8.41
N ASP A 462 -6.86 35.58 9.63
CA ASP A 462 -8.23 35.20 10.03
C ASP A 462 -8.23 34.75 11.49
N ARG A 463 -8.18 35.79 12.35
CA ARG A 463 -8.75 35.70 13.69
C ARG A 463 -10.13 36.33 13.62
N ALA A 464 -11.14 35.59 13.16
CA ALA A 464 -12.54 35.92 13.46
C ALA A 464 -13.43 34.69 13.19
N ARG A 465 -14.03 34.19 14.29
CA ARG A 465 -15.22 33.31 14.35
C ARG A 465 -15.06 31.90 13.79
N ARG A 466 -14.72 30.95 14.66
CA ARG A 466 -14.98 29.54 14.46
C ARG A 466 -16.43 29.23 14.88
N PRO A 467 -17.21 28.57 14.03
CA PRO A 467 -18.34 27.77 14.51
C PRO A 467 -17.82 26.45 15.07
N ASP A 468 -18.53 25.90 16.07
CA ASP A 468 -18.20 24.66 16.76
C ASP A 468 -17.98 23.47 15.81
N PRO A 469 -17.01 22.59 16.07
CA PRO A 469 -16.73 21.46 15.21
C PRO A 469 -17.79 20.38 15.37
N GLN A 470 -18.41 20.00 14.28
CA GLN A 470 -19.23 18.79 14.20
C GLN A 470 -18.39 17.54 14.53
N PRO A 471 -18.91 16.57 15.30
CA PRO A 471 -18.18 15.36 15.68
C PRO A 471 -18.15 14.37 14.53
N GLY A 472 -16.98 14.17 13.88
CA GLY A 472 -16.88 13.14 12.86
C GLY A 472 -15.66 13.09 11.96
N GLN A 473 -14.56 13.74 12.28
CA GLN A 473 -13.31 13.54 11.55
C GLN A 473 -12.21 13.05 12.49
N ASP A 474 -11.86 11.77 12.35
CA ASP A 474 -10.74 11.12 13.03
C ASP A 474 -9.40 11.74 12.56
N GLN A 475 -8.96 12.80 13.21
CA GLN A 475 -7.58 13.26 13.12
C GLN A 475 -6.73 12.38 14.04
N CYS A 476 -5.92 11.51 13.45
CA CYS A 476 -4.88 10.78 14.16
C CYS A 476 -3.85 11.81 14.71
N PRO A 477 -3.63 11.93 16.02
CA PRO A 477 -2.74 12.95 16.56
C PRO A 477 -1.29 12.62 16.19
N ARG A 478 -0.71 13.39 15.29
CA ARG A 478 0.67 13.24 14.78
C ARG A 478 1.76 13.36 15.87
N ARG A 479 1.44 13.89 17.06
CA ARG A 479 2.41 14.12 18.15
C ARG A 479 2.68 12.92 19.08
N VAL A 480 1.85 11.86 19.01
CA VAL A 480 2.04 10.67 19.88
C VAL A 480 2.99 9.65 19.29
N ILE A 481 3.34 9.79 18.01
CA ILE A 481 4.13 8.79 17.26
C ILE A 481 5.61 8.80 17.65
N HIS A 482 6.19 9.96 17.91
CA HIS A 482 7.64 10.05 18.17
C HIS A 482 8.11 9.48 19.51
N SER A 483 7.27 9.51 20.55
CA SER A 483 7.67 8.95 21.87
C SER A 483 7.48 7.43 21.98
N ALA A 484 6.55 6.86 21.20
CA ALA A 484 6.36 5.41 21.15
C ALA A 484 7.43 4.70 20.31
N GLU A 485 7.95 5.34 19.26
CA GLU A 485 9.04 4.80 18.43
C GLU A 485 10.34 4.67 19.23
N ALA A 486 10.67 5.65 20.05
CA ALA A 486 11.89 5.62 20.88
C ALA A 486 11.89 4.50 21.96
N THR A 487 10.71 4.06 22.39
CA THR A 487 10.59 3.05 23.45
C THR A 487 10.59 1.62 22.90
N PHE A 488 10.10 1.43 21.64
CA PHE A 488 10.04 0.10 21.03
C PHE A 488 11.38 -0.35 20.42
N THR A 489 12.22 0.60 19.97
CA THR A 489 13.56 0.31 19.41
C THR A 489 14.59 -0.12 20.47
N ARG A 490 14.35 0.18 21.75
CA ARG A 490 15.25 -0.24 22.83
C ARG A 490 15.02 -1.66 23.37
N HIS A 491 14.01 -2.40 22.89
CA HIS A 491 13.63 -3.72 23.39
C HIS A 491 13.89 -4.89 22.43
N THR A 492 14.43 -4.64 21.25
CA THR A 492 14.93 -5.72 20.39
C THR A 492 16.43 -5.86 20.66
N GLY A 493 16.73 -6.59 21.74
CA GLY A 493 17.96 -7.17 22.18
C GLY A 493 19.25 -6.94 21.39
N HIS A 494 20.11 -6.11 21.95
CA HIS A 494 21.52 -6.40 21.89
C HIS A 494 21.88 -7.12 23.18
N HIS A 495 22.16 -8.41 23.10
CA HIS A 495 23.02 -9.06 24.07
C HIS A 495 24.42 -8.53 23.88
N PRO A 496 25.08 -7.97 24.90
CA PRO A 496 26.50 -7.67 24.83
C PRO A 496 27.25 -9.00 24.92
N THR A 497 28.06 -9.30 23.93
CA THR A 497 29.14 -10.27 24.00
C THR A 497 30.14 -9.78 25.04
N PRO A 498 30.59 -10.61 25.99
CA PRO A 498 31.63 -10.19 26.92
C PRO A 498 32.95 -10.05 26.19
N ALA A 499 33.56 -8.89 26.31
CA ALA A 499 34.91 -8.63 25.86
C ALA A 499 35.88 -9.49 26.71
N LEU A 500 36.67 -10.31 26.06
CA LEU A 500 37.86 -10.94 26.61
C LEU A 500 38.93 -9.86 26.82
N SER A 501 39.15 -9.47 28.07
CA SER A 501 40.32 -8.74 28.47
C SER A 501 41.46 -9.72 28.69
N THR A 502 42.49 -9.63 27.87
CA THR A 502 43.85 -10.15 28.13
C THR A 502 44.47 -9.36 29.23
N GLY A 503 44.88 -10.02 30.32
CA GLY A 503 45.66 -9.47 31.40
C GLY A 503 46.43 -10.55 32.14
N ALA A 504 47.72 -10.44 32.04
CA ALA A 504 48.75 -11.33 32.48
C ALA A 504 48.83 -11.66 33.98
N GLY A 505 49.32 -12.88 34.27
CA GLY A 505 50.40 -13.11 35.22
C GLY A 505 50.00 -13.37 36.68
N PHE A 506 50.25 -14.48 37.23
CA PHE A 506 51.26 -14.81 38.26
C PHE A 506 50.89 -16.11 39.01
N SER A 507 51.83 -16.96 38.97
CA SER A 507 52.27 -18.08 39.85
C SER A 507 51.60 -18.31 41.21
N GLY A 508 51.48 -19.62 41.55
CA GLY A 508 51.62 -20.05 42.96
C GLY A 508 50.85 -21.33 43.35
N ARG A 509 51.49 -22.44 43.16
CA ARG A 509 51.63 -23.64 44.05
C ARG A 509 50.51 -24.06 45.01
N SER A 510 50.37 -25.38 44.94
CA SER A 510 50.18 -26.39 46.04
C SER A 510 48.81 -26.46 46.73
N SER A 511 48.07 -27.46 46.61
CA SER A 511 48.02 -28.78 47.26
C SER A 511 46.94 -29.61 46.58
#